data_f302979cac6c25cf65d26cc489a92781
#
_entry.id   f302979cac6c25cf65d26cc489a92781
#
_cell.length_a   1.000
_cell.length_b   1.000
_cell.length_c   1.000
_cell.angle_alpha   90.00
_cell.angle_beta   90.00
_cell.angle_gamma   90.00
#
_symmetry.space_group_name_H-M   'P 1'
#
loop_
_entity.id
_entity.type
_entity.pdbx_description
1 polymer ?
#
loop_
_entity_poly.entity_id
_entity_poly.type
_entity_poly.pdbx_seq_one_letter_code
_entity_poly.pdbx_strand_id
1 'polypeptide(L)'
;MSNSTANIGVVGLAVMGSNLARNLASREGNTVAVFNRSYAKTEELVTAHPEAEFVPAQTYQDFADALSTPRTAIIMVKAGGPTDAVIDELVKVFEPGDIIVDGGNALFTDTIRREAAVRATGINFVGAGISGGEEGALNGPSIMPGGSDESWVTLGPILRSIAAVAEGEPCVTHVGHDGAGHFVKMVHNGIEYADMQLIAEAYDLIR
;
A
#
# COMPACT_ATOMS: atom_id res chain seq x y z
N MET A 1 16.10 22.49 -8.13
CA MET A 1 16.14 21.70 -6.89
C MET A 1 14.69 21.38 -6.60
N SER A 2 14.27 20.14 -6.79
CA SER A 2 12.90 19.73 -6.45
C SER A 2 12.81 19.80 -4.93
N ASN A 3 11.89 20.60 -4.40
CA ASN A 3 11.54 20.54 -2.99
C ASN A 3 10.69 19.28 -2.80
N SER A 4 11.33 18.11 -2.67
CA SER A 4 10.63 16.92 -2.24
C SER A 4 10.05 17.18 -0.86
N THR A 5 8.73 17.12 -0.74
CA THR A 5 8.01 17.46 0.48
C THR A 5 7.30 16.26 1.08
N ALA A 6 7.06 15.21 0.29
CA ALA A 6 6.36 14.02 0.73
C ALA A 6 7.33 12.92 1.18
N ASN A 7 7.03 12.28 2.30
CA ASN A 7 7.81 11.15 2.82
C ASN A 7 7.28 9.78 2.39
N ILE A 8 6.06 9.74 1.84
CA ILE A 8 5.43 8.53 1.30
C ILE A 8 4.47 8.89 0.17
N GLY A 9 4.26 7.97 -0.77
CA GLY A 9 3.33 8.17 -1.87
C GLY A 9 2.33 7.03 -2.01
N VAL A 10 1.16 7.36 -2.61
CA VAL A 10 0.12 6.38 -2.95
C VAL A 10 -0.21 6.49 -4.43
N VAL A 11 -0.11 5.36 -5.14
CA VAL A 11 -0.46 5.22 -6.56
C VAL A 11 -1.74 4.40 -6.68
N GLY A 12 -2.76 4.99 -7.29
CA GLY A 12 -4.09 4.37 -7.42
C GLY A 12 -5.05 4.83 -6.34
N LEU A 13 -5.95 5.72 -6.72
CA LEU A 13 -6.87 6.44 -5.83
C LEU A 13 -8.34 6.00 -6.04
N ALA A 14 -8.55 4.69 -6.15
CA ALA A 14 -9.86 4.10 -5.94
C ALA A 14 -10.18 4.11 -4.42
N VAL A 15 -11.33 3.62 -4.00
CA VAL A 15 -11.81 3.73 -2.61
C VAL A 15 -10.74 3.34 -1.59
N MET A 16 -10.11 2.17 -1.73
CA MET A 16 -9.07 1.69 -0.80
C MET A 16 -7.83 2.60 -0.79
N GLY A 17 -7.34 2.99 -1.97
CA GLY A 17 -6.15 3.83 -2.07
C GLY A 17 -6.38 5.25 -1.57
N SER A 18 -7.54 5.84 -1.85
CA SER A 18 -7.94 7.15 -1.31
C SER A 18 -8.03 7.12 0.21
N ASN A 19 -8.65 6.08 0.79
CA ASN A 19 -8.77 5.95 2.23
C ASN A 19 -7.41 5.71 2.91
N LEU A 20 -6.54 4.89 2.30
CA LEU A 20 -5.19 4.69 2.83
C LEU A 20 -4.34 5.97 2.76
N ALA A 21 -4.45 6.74 1.66
CA ALA A 21 -3.77 8.03 1.55
C ALA A 21 -4.24 9.02 2.62
N ARG A 22 -5.54 9.06 2.90
CA ARG A 22 -6.12 9.89 3.99
C ARG A 22 -5.65 9.45 5.36
N ASN A 23 -5.62 8.14 5.63
CA ASN A 23 -5.08 7.61 6.87
C ASN A 23 -3.60 7.99 7.06
N LEU A 24 -2.77 7.84 6.02
CA LEU A 24 -1.37 8.28 6.04
C LEU A 24 -1.25 9.78 6.34
N ALA A 25 -2.00 10.62 5.62
CA ALA A 25 -1.96 12.07 5.78
C ALA A 25 -2.51 12.56 7.14
N SER A 26 -3.34 11.76 7.83
CA SER A 26 -3.85 12.07 9.15
C SER A 26 -2.82 11.90 10.27
N ARG A 27 -1.65 11.30 9.97
CA ARG A 27 -0.61 11.04 10.97
C ARG A 27 0.40 12.19 10.99
N GLU A 28 0.72 12.65 12.18
CA GLU A 28 1.68 13.72 12.40
C GLU A 28 3.02 13.39 11.73
N GLY A 29 3.55 14.34 10.98
CA GLY A 29 4.82 14.23 10.26
C GLY A 29 4.73 13.55 8.89
N ASN A 30 3.54 13.13 8.44
CA ASN A 30 3.36 12.60 7.10
C ASN A 30 2.82 13.67 6.13
N THR A 31 3.54 13.83 5.02
CA THR A 31 3.08 14.48 3.80
C THR A 31 3.02 13.42 2.71
N VAL A 32 1.91 13.30 2.01
CA VAL A 32 1.63 12.16 1.11
C VAL A 32 1.56 12.61 -0.34
N ALA A 33 2.47 12.10 -1.19
CA ALA A 33 2.34 12.24 -2.63
C ALA A 33 1.21 11.33 -3.14
N VAL A 34 0.32 11.87 -3.97
CA VAL A 34 -0.83 11.13 -4.49
C VAL A 34 -0.88 11.18 -6.01
N PHE A 35 -1.01 10.00 -6.62
CA PHE A 35 -1.03 9.85 -8.06
C PHE A 35 -2.10 8.84 -8.49
N ASN A 36 -2.82 9.20 -9.54
CA ASN A 36 -3.71 8.27 -10.25
C ASN A 36 -3.60 8.48 -11.77
N ARG A 37 -3.66 7.41 -12.54
CA ARG A 37 -3.57 7.47 -14.01
C ARG A 37 -4.54 8.49 -14.63
N SER A 38 -5.76 8.59 -14.08
CA SER A 38 -6.67 9.68 -14.39
C SER A 38 -6.47 10.80 -13.36
N TYR A 39 -5.88 11.91 -13.76
CA TYR A 39 -5.58 13.02 -12.86
C TYR A 39 -6.83 13.60 -12.16
N ALA A 40 -7.99 13.51 -12.80
CA ALA A 40 -9.25 13.93 -12.20
C ALA A 40 -9.54 13.25 -10.84
N LYS A 41 -9.09 11.99 -10.66
CA LYS A 41 -9.21 11.30 -9.37
C LYS A 41 -8.27 11.86 -8.31
N THR A 42 -7.07 12.27 -8.70
CA THR A 42 -6.13 12.95 -7.81
C THR A 42 -6.69 14.30 -7.37
N GLU A 43 -7.20 15.08 -8.31
CA GLU A 43 -7.81 16.38 -8.07
C GLU A 43 -9.07 16.28 -7.18
N GLU A 44 -9.92 15.27 -7.42
CA GLU A 44 -11.10 14.96 -6.60
C GLU A 44 -10.69 14.71 -5.14
N LEU A 45 -9.68 13.87 -4.90
CA LEU A 45 -9.20 13.55 -3.55
C LEU A 45 -8.67 14.79 -2.84
N VAL A 46 -7.80 15.56 -3.50
CA VAL A 46 -7.17 16.75 -2.90
C VAL A 46 -8.22 17.84 -2.60
N THR A 47 -9.17 18.03 -3.51
CA THR A 47 -10.24 19.03 -3.34
C THR A 47 -11.21 18.63 -2.23
N ALA A 48 -11.51 17.35 -2.08
CA ALA A 48 -12.41 16.83 -1.05
C ALA A 48 -11.77 16.85 0.35
N HIS A 49 -10.45 16.89 0.45
CA HIS A 49 -9.71 16.81 1.72
C HIS A 49 -8.62 17.90 1.81
N PRO A 50 -9.01 19.18 1.86
CA PRO A 50 -8.06 20.30 1.92
C PRO A 50 -7.27 20.36 3.23
N GLU A 51 -7.74 19.66 4.27
CA GLU A 51 -7.06 19.53 5.56
C GLU A 51 -5.85 18.57 5.52
N ALA A 52 -5.79 17.71 4.50
CA ALA A 52 -4.73 16.71 4.37
C ALA A 52 -3.53 17.28 3.60
N GLU A 53 -2.33 16.98 4.08
CA GLU A 53 -1.09 17.41 3.41
C GLU A 53 -0.78 16.51 2.20
N PHE A 54 -1.59 16.65 1.13
CA PHE A 54 -1.38 15.95 -0.12
C PHE A 54 -0.50 16.75 -1.09
N VAL A 55 0.41 16.04 -1.77
CA VAL A 55 1.17 16.56 -2.91
C VAL A 55 0.66 15.86 -4.18
N PRO A 56 -0.20 16.51 -4.99
CA PRO A 56 -0.73 15.92 -6.20
C PRO A 56 0.31 15.82 -7.30
N ALA A 57 0.40 14.66 -7.97
CA ALA A 57 1.25 14.44 -9.11
C ALA A 57 0.43 14.14 -10.38
N GLN A 58 0.88 14.64 -11.54
CA GLN A 58 0.23 14.41 -12.83
C GLN A 58 0.91 13.31 -13.64
N THR A 59 2.21 13.12 -13.41
CA THR A 59 3.03 12.09 -14.06
C THR A 59 3.78 11.26 -13.03
N TYR A 60 4.30 10.11 -13.43
CA TYR A 60 5.17 9.31 -12.55
C TYR A 60 6.47 10.06 -12.20
N GLN A 61 6.96 10.95 -13.09
CA GLN A 61 8.12 11.78 -12.78
C GLN A 61 7.78 12.81 -11.69
N ASP A 62 6.65 13.53 -11.82
CA ASP A 62 6.21 14.48 -10.78
C ASP A 62 6.03 13.77 -9.44
N PHE A 63 5.49 12.54 -9.47
CA PHE A 63 5.31 11.72 -8.28
C PHE A 63 6.66 11.36 -7.62
N ALA A 64 7.65 10.93 -8.41
CA ALA A 64 8.98 10.62 -7.90
C ALA A 64 9.69 11.87 -7.37
N ASP A 65 9.55 13.03 -8.05
CA ASP A 65 10.17 14.29 -7.65
C ASP A 65 9.55 14.87 -6.37
N ALA A 66 8.29 14.54 -6.08
CA ALA A 66 7.62 14.94 -4.85
C ALA A 66 8.11 14.15 -3.62
N LEU A 67 8.67 12.97 -3.81
CA LEU A 67 9.09 12.08 -2.72
C LEU A 67 10.54 12.33 -2.28
N SER A 68 10.75 12.34 -0.96
CA SER A 68 12.10 12.33 -0.38
C SER A 68 12.73 10.94 -0.52
N THR A 69 14.06 10.91 -0.70
CA THR A 69 14.84 9.66 -0.80
C THR A 69 15.21 9.10 0.58
N PRO A 70 15.19 7.77 0.78
CA PRO A 70 14.70 6.78 -0.17
C PRO A 70 13.19 6.90 -0.39
N ARG A 71 12.79 6.97 -1.68
CA ARG A 71 11.37 7.11 -2.04
C ARG A 71 10.60 5.88 -1.62
N THR A 72 9.38 6.08 -1.14
CA THR A 72 8.47 4.97 -0.79
C THR A 72 7.12 5.19 -1.45
N ALA A 73 6.68 4.24 -2.28
CA ALA A 73 5.39 4.27 -2.96
C ALA A 73 4.55 3.04 -2.65
N ILE A 74 3.30 3.24 -2.22
CA ILE A 74 2.32 2.18 -2.04
C ILE A 74 1.41 2.13 -3.27
N ILE A 75 1.36 0.99 -3.95
CA ILE A 75 0.49 0.74 -5.10
C ILE A 75 -0.83 0.16 -4.60
N MET A 76 -1.93 0.83 -4.92
CA MET A 76 -3.30 0.44 -4.58
C MET A 76 -4.16 0.30 -5.85
N VAL A 77 -3.73 -0.55 -6.79
CA VAL A 77 -4.43 -0.82 -8.03
C VAL A 77 -4.94 -2.26 -8.09
N LYS A 78 -5.75 -2.58 -9.11
CA LYS A 78 -6.22 -3.94 -9.33
C LYS A 78 -5.04 -4.88 -9.55
N ALA A 79 -5.03 -6.01 -8.85
CA ALA A 79 -4.02 -7.06 -8.98
C ALA A 79 -3.88 -7.61 -10.41
N GLY A 80 -2.71 -8.12 -10.74
CA GLY A 80 -2.38 -8.65 -12.06
C GLY A 80 -1.73 -7.58 -12.98
N GLY A 81 -2.08 -7.56 -14.25
CA GLY A 81 -1.47 -6.67 -15.25
C GLY A 81 -1.44 -5.18 -14.89
N PRO A 82 -2.49 -4.60 -14.28
CA PRO A 82 -2.43 -3.21 -13.82
C PRO A 82 -1.33 -2.93 -12.80
N THR A 83 -1.04 -3.87 -11.89
CA THR A 83 0.06 -3.75 -10.93
C THR A 83 1.42 -3.81 -11.65
N ASP A 84 1.59 -4.76 -12.59
CA ASP A 84 2.81 -4.87 -13.39
C ASP A 84 3.07 -3.57 -14.16
N ALA A 85 2.05 -2.99 -14.80
CA ALA A 85 2.18 -1.73 -15.54
C ALA A 85 2.60 -0.54 -14.66
N VAL A 86 2.12 -0.46 -13.42
CA VAL A 86 2.54 0.60 -12.48
C VAL A 86 3.99 0.38 -12.03
N ILE A 87 4.37 -0.85 -11.73
CA ILE A 87 5.75 -1.20 -11.38
C ILE A 87 6.71 -0.82 -12.51
N ASP A 88 6.38 -1.16 -13.76
CA ASP A 88 7.18 -0.84 -14.94
C ASP A 88 7.40 0.68 -15.12
N GLU A 89 6.43 1.50 -14.76
CA GLU A 89 6.58 2.96 -14.80
C GLU A 89 7.40 3.50 -13.62
N LEU A 90 7.17 2.99 -12.40
CA LEU A 90 7.92 3.41 -11.21
C LEU A 90 9.41 3.07 -11.32
N VAL A 91 9.76 1.90 -11.83
CA VAL A 91 11.17 1.48 -12.03
C VAL A 91 11.93 2.41 -12.97
N LYS A 92 11.26 3.14 -13.89
CA LYS A 92 11.92 4.10 -14.77
C LYS A 92 12.32 5.41 -14.09
N VAL A 93 11.66 5.75 -12.97
CA VAL A 93 11.80 7.04 -12.27
C VAL A 93 12.33 6.90 -10.84
N PHE A 94 12.35 5.69 -10.29
CA PHE A 94 12.92 5.38 -8.98
C PHE A 94 14.39 4.96 -9.12
N GLU A 95 15.12 5.06 -8.04
CA GLU A 95 16.55 4.79 -7.96
C GLU A 95 16.85 3.63 -7.01
N PRO A 96 18.04 3.02 -7.09
CA PRO A 96 18.45 2.01 -6.12
C PRO A 96 18.32 2.49 -4.67
N GLY A 97 17.71 1.65 -3.83
CA GLY A 97 17.40 1.96 -2.43
C GLY A 97 15.97 2.46 -2.19
N ASP A 98 15.26 2.92 -3.23
CA ASP A 98 13.84 3.25 -3.14
C ASP A 98 12.98 2.00 -2.86
N ILE A 99 11.73 2.19 -2.43
CA ILE A 99 10.84 1.10 -2.01
C ILE A 99 9.51 1.20 -2.78
N ILE A 100 9.13 0.11 -3.43
CA ILE A 100 7.82 -0.09 -4.04
C ILE A 100 7.04 -1.10 -3.19
N VAL A 101 5.86 -0.71 -2.71
CA VAL A 101 4.96 -1.56 -1.92
C VAL A 101 3.73 -1.90 -2.76
N ASP A 102 3.49 -3.19 -3.01
CA ASP A 102 2.23 -3.67 -3.59
C ASP A 102 1.23 -3.94 -2.44
N GLY A 103 0.28 -3.02 -2.25
CA GLY A 103 -0.79 -3.11 -1.25
C GLY A 103 -2.09 -3.73 -1.81
N GLY A 104 -2.08 -4.20 -3.06
CA GLY A 104 -3.21 -4.88 -3.67
C GLY A 104 -3.41 -6.32 -3.16
N ASN A 105 -4.54 -6.93 -3.48
CA ASN A 105 -4.77 -8.36 -3.22
C ASN A 105 -4.11 -9.21 -4.30
N ALA A 106 -2.79 -9.25 -4.33
CA ALA A 106 -2.03 -9.98 -5.34
C ALA A 106 -1.85 -11.47 -4.99
N LEU A 107 -1.72 -12.29 -6.01
CA LEU A 107 -1.29 -13.67 -5.86
C LEU A 107 0.19 -13.68 -5.41
N PHE A 108 0.49 -14.39 -4.32
CA PHE A 108 1.84 -14.37 -3.71
C PHE A 108 2.95 -14.84 -4.68
N THR A 109 2.66 -15.74 -5.61
CA THR A 109 3.63 -16.17 -6.64
C THR A 109 3.95 -15.05 -7.64
N ASP A 110 2.98 -14.18 -7.96
CA ASP A 110 3.25 -12.96 -8.74
C ASP A 110 4.10 -11.98 -7.96
N THR A 111 3.90 -11.88 -6.66
CA THR A 111 4.72 -11.04 -5.77
C THR A 111 6.17 -11.48 -5.75
N ILE A 112 6.43 -12.80 -5.64
CA ILE A 112 7.78 -13.37 -5.72
C ILE A 112 8.44 -13.02 -7.06
N ARG A 113 7.71 -13.15 -8.18
CA ARG A 113 8.21 -12.80 -9.52
C ARG A 113 8.53 -11.31 -9.62
N ARG A 114 7.65 -10.43 -9.12
CA ARG A 114 7.84 -8.97 -9.12
C ARG A 114 9.03 -8.57 -8.26
N GLU A 115 9.13 -9.13 -7.07
CA GLU A 115 10.24 -8.88 -6.16
C GLU A 115 11.58 -9.19 -6.82
N ALA A 116 11.72 -10.36 -7.42
CA ALA A 116 12.94 -10.74 -8.11
C ALA A 116 13.29 -9.78 -9.28
N ALA A 117 12.30 -9.33 -10.05
CA ALA A 117 12.50 -8.42 -11.16
C ALA A 117 12.87 -7.00 -10.71
N VAL A 118 12.17 -6.46 -9.71
CA VAL A 118 12.41 -5.11 -9.18
C VAL A 118 13.74 -5.05 -8.44
N ARG A 119 14.05 -6.05 -7.61
CA ARG A 119 15.32 -6.15 -6.89
C ARG A 119 16.55 -6.17 -7.82
N ALA A 120 16.42 -6.74 -9.02
CA ALA A 120 17.49 -6.71 -10.02
C ALA A 120 17.85 -5.28 -10.47
N THR A 121 16.99 -4.30 -10.25
CA THR A 121 17.26 -2.86 -10.52
C THR A 121 17.84 -2.12 -9.31
N GLY A 122 17.97 -2.79 -8.16
CA GLY A 122 18.42 -2.20 -6.90
C GLY A 122 17.31 -1.55 -6.08
N ILE A 123 16.06 -1.57 -6.57
CA ILE A 123 14.88 -1.06 -5.85
C ILE A 123 14.34 -2.19 -4.96
N ASN A 124 13.91 -1.83 -3.75
CA ASN A 124 13.25 -2.77 -2.84
C ASN A 124 11.79 -2.96 -3.23
N PHE A 125 11.30 -4.21 -3.12
CA PHE A 125 9.91 -4.53 -3.35
C PHE A 125 9.28 -5.22 -2.14
N VAL A 126 8.08 -4.77 -1.76
CA VAL A 126 7.35 -5.30 -0.60
C VAL A 126 5.94 -5.66 -1.04
N GLY A 127 5.56 -6.92 -0.92
CA GLY A 127 4.16 -7.32 -1.00
C GLY A 127 3.50 -7.19 0.37
N ALA A 128 2.49 -6.34 0.50
CA ALA A 128 1.81 -6.10 1.77
C ALA A 128 0.33 -6.43 1.69
N GLY A 129 -0.11 -7.45 2.42
CA GLY A 129 -1.53 -7.70 2.65
C GLY A 129 -2.13 -6.60 3.53
N ILE A 130 -3.19 -5.95 3.05
CA ILE A 130 -3.92 -4.93 3.80
C ILE A 130 -5.34 -5.42 4.03
N SER A 131 -5.78 -5.49 5.30
CA SER A 131 -7.07 -5.99 5.72
C SER A 131 -7.84 -4.97 6.55
N GLY A 132 -9.17 -4.95 6.39
CA GLY A 132 -10.08 -4.06 7.12
C GLY A 132 -11.14 -3.40 6.24
N GLY A 133 -11.16 -3.70 4.93
CA GLY A 133 -12.07 -3.07 3.97
C GLY A 133 -11.89 -1.56 3.87
N GLU A 134 -12.91 -0.86 3.40
CA GLU A 134 -12.89 0.59 3.19
C GLU A 134 -12.68 1.36 4.49
N GLU A 135 -13.40 0.99 5.54
CA GLU A 135 -13.27 1.61 6.86
C GLU A 135 -11.92 1.35 7.51
N GLY A 136 -11.44 0.10 7.43
CA GLY A 136 -10.13 -0.25 7.97
C GLY A 136 -9.00 0.50 7.26
N ALA A 137 -9.05 0.65 5.94
CA ALA A 137 -8.05 1.42 5.21
C ALA A 137 -7.96 2.88 5.71
N LEU A 138 -9.10 3.47 6.10
CA LEU A 138 -9.16 4.85 6.62
C LEU A 138 -8.79 4.94 8.10
N ASN A 139 -9.30 4.04 8.93
CA ASN A 139 -9.27 4.18 10.39
C ASN A 139 -8.20 3.32 11.07
N GLY A 140 -7.61 2.38 10.36
CA GLY A 140 -6.58 1.48 10.86
C GLY A 140 -6.73 0.07 10.29
N PRO A 141 -5.96 -0.29 9.27
CA PRO A 141 -5.95 -1.65 8.73
C PRO A 141 -5.06 -2.57 9.57
N SER A 142 -5.31 -3.88 9.48
CA SER A 142 -4.29 -4.88 9.79
C SER A 142 -3.39 -5.05 8.58
N ILE A 143 -2.06 -4.99 8.77
CA ILE A 143 -1.10 -4.97 7.66
C ILE A 143 -0.10 -6.11 7.81
N MET A 144 0.13 -6.85 6.73
CA MET A 144 0.99 -8.02 6.65
C MET A 144 2.10 -7.76 5.60
N PRO A 145 3.12 -6.94 5.93
CA PRO A 145 4.21 -6.66 5.00
C PRO A 145 5.20 -7.82 4.94
N GLY A 146 5.57 -8.20 3.73
CA GLY A 146 6.72 -9.06 3.44
C GLY A 146 7.92 -8.24 2.99
N GLY A 147 8.83 -8.86 2.21
CA GLY A 147 9.99 -8.22 1.64
C GLY A 147 11.24 -8.30 2.52
N SER A 148 12.28 -7.55 2.20
CA SER A 148 13.56 -7.61 2.90
C SER A 148 13.51 -6.94 4.29
N ASP A 149 14.38 -7.38 5.21
CA ASP A 149 14.55 -6.75 6.52
C ASP A 149 14.98 -5.28 6.38
N GLU A 150 15.76 -4.95 5.36
CA GLU A 150 16.19 -3.59 5.05
C GLU A 150 15.00 -2.67 4.72
N SER A 151 14.09 -3.13 3.88
CA SER A 151 12.87 -2.37 3.56
C SER A 151 11.96 -2.19 4.78
N TRP A 152 11.93 -3.19 5.68
CA TRP A 152 11.16 -3.11 6.91
C TRP A 152 11.68 -2.04 7.88
N VAL A 153 12.99 -1.82 7.95
CA VAL A 153 13.57 -0.75 8.80
C VAL A 153 13.00 0.63 8.43
N THR A 154 12.87 0.90 7.14
CA THR A 154 12.33 2.18 6.65
C THR A 154 10.80 2.23 6.69
N LEU A 155 10.15 1.17 6.21
CA LEU A 155 8.69 1.13 6.03
C LEU A 155 7.93 0.87 7.34
N GLY A 156 8.51 0.09 8.25
CA GLY A 156 7.87 -0.37 9.48
C GLY A 156 7.29 0.74 10.35
N PRO A 157 8.02 1.82 10.65
CA PRO A 157 7.51 2.94 11.43
C PRO A 157 6.27 3.59 10.79
N ILE A 158 6.26 3.76 9.46
CA ILE A 158 5.13 4.35 8.72
C ILE A 158 3.92 3.43 8.81
N LEU A 159 4.08 2.13 8.54
CA LEU A 159 2.97 1.19 8.59
C LEU A 159 2.39 1.02 10.00
N ARG A 160 3.25 1.08 11.04
CA ARG A 160 2.80 1.04 12.44
C ARG A 160 1.94 2.25 12.80
N SER A 161 2.25 3.42 12.26
CA SER A 161 1.49 4.64 12.56
C SER A 161 0.05 4.62 12.05
N ILE A 162 -0.21 3.87 10.98
CA ILE A 162 -1.53 3.80 10.32
C ILE A 162 -2.31 2.52 10.61
N ALA A 163 -1.68 1.53 11.23
CA ALA A 163 -2.33 0.26 11.54
C ALA A 163 -3.39 0.40 12.64
N ALA A 164 -4.35 -0.52 12.67
CA ALA A 164 -5.22 -0.71 13.82
C ALA A 164 -4.39 -1.01 15.07
N VAL A 165 -4.93 -0.69 16.23
CA VAL A 165 -4.31 -1.00 17.52
C VAL A 165 -5.22 -1.98 18.27
N ALA A 166 -4.69 -3.13 18.67
CA ALA A 166 -5.36 -4.10 19.50
C ALA A 166 -4.51 -4.39 20.75
N GLU A 167 -5.11 -4.33 21.90
CA GLU A 167 -4.42 -4.56 23.20
C GLU A 167 -3.18 -3.68 23.42
N GLY A 168 -3.18 -2.48 22.82
CA GLY A 168 -2.07 -1.52 22.91
C GLY A 168 -0.97 -1.69 21.86
N GLU A 169 -1.06 -2.72 21.01
CA GLU A 169 -0.07 -3.01 19.97
C GLU A 169 -0.63 -2.75 18.57
N PRO A 170 0.18 -2.17 17.64
CA PRO A 170 -0.25 -1.98 16.27
C PRO A 170 -0.37 -3.33 15.53
N CYS A 171 -1.47 -3.52 14.83
CA CYS A 171 -1.77 -4.72 14.05
C CYS A 171 -0.93 -4.79 12.75
N VAL A 172 0.37 -4.75 12.90
CA VAL A 172 1.33 -4.86 11.80
C VAL A 172 2.62 -5.51 12.28
N THR A 173 3.10 -6.50 11.52
CA THR A 173 4.41 -7.11 11.76
C THR A 173 5.00 -7.56 10.44
N HIS A 174 6.33 -7.55 10.33
CA HIS A 174 7.03 -8.16 9.19
C HIS A 174 6.82 -9.67 9.23
N VAL A 175 6.17 -10.22 8.19
CA VAL A 175 5.74 -11.63 8.17
C VAL A 175 6.70 -12.55 7.42
N GLY A 176 7.80 -12.03 6.88
CA GLY A 176 8.84 -12.77 6.18
C GLY A 176 9.22 -12.15 4.84
N HIS A 177 10.07 -12.84 4.11
CA HIS A 177 10.62 -12.36 2.85
C HIS A 177 9.68 -12.57 1.66
N ASP A 178 10.03 -11.99 0.52
CA ASP A 178 9.40 -12.18 -0.79
C ASP A 178 7.87 -12.02 -0.76
N GLY A 179 7.15 -13.04 -1.20
CA GLY A 179 5.69 -13.08 -1.25
C GLY A 179 4.97 -13.34 0.08
N ALA A 180 5.69 -13.40 1.22
CA ALA A 180 5.12 -13.79 2.52
C ALA A 180 3.92 -12.92 2.93
N GLY A 181 3.95 -11.61 2.68
CA GLY A 181 2.84 -10.71 3.02
C GLY A 181 1.53 -11.08 2.32
N HIS A 182 1.57 -11.28 1.01
CA HIS A 182 0.40 -11.72 0.25
C HIS A 182 0.01 -13.17 0.52
N PHE A 183 0.98 -14.04 0.84
CA PHE A 183 0.67 -15.40 1.26
C PHE A 183 -0.12 -15.43 2.57
N VAL A 184 0.31 -14.67 3.59
CA VAL A 184 -0.40 -14.56 4.88
C VAL A 184 -1.79 -13.96 4.65
N LYS A 185 -1.91 -12.92 3.81
CA LYS A 185 -3.21 -12.32 3.46
C LYS A 185 -4.13 -13.31 2.75
N MET A 186 -3.60 -14.15 1.87
CA MET A 186 -4.37 -15.19 1.19
C MET A 186 -4.93 -16.21 2.20
N VAL A 187 -4.10 -16.67 3.15
CA VAL A 187 -4.54 -17.59 4.22
C VAL A 187 -5.60 -16.95 5.11
N HIS A 188 -5.37 -15.70 5.53
CA HIS A 188 -6.35 -14.90 6.28
C HIS A 188 -7.69 -14.84 5.57
N ASN A 189 -7.71 -14.44 4.30
CA ASN A 189 -8.94 -14.33 3.53
C ASN A 189 -9.62 -15.69 3.33
N GLY A 190 -8.85 -16.76 3.13
CA GLY A 190 -9.40 -18.10 2.99
C GLY A 190 -10.17 -18.54 4.24
N ILE A 191 -9.65 -18.25 5.41
CA ILE A 191 -10.31 -18.54 6.71
C ILE A 191 -11.53 -17.64 6.90
N GLU A 192 -11.37 -16.33 6.72
CA GLU A 192 -12.44 -15.34 6.92
C GLU A 192 -13.67 -15.62 6.03
N TYR A 193 -13.47 -15.87 4.75
CA TYR A 193 -14.57 -16.15 3.82
C TYR A 193 -15.24 -17.49 4.09
N ALA A 194 -14.49 -18.51 4.54
CA ALA A 194 -15.07 -19.78 4.94
C ALA A 194 -15.97 -19.62 6.19
N ASP A 195 -15.51 -18.87 7.18
CA ASP A 195 -16.27 -18.57 8.41
C ASP A 195 -17.56 -17.78 8.08
N MET A 196 -17.44 -16.73 7.24
CA MET A 196 -18.62 -15.97 6.78
C MET A 196 -19.63 -16.84 6.05
N GLN A 197 -19.18 -17.77 5.21
CA GLN A 197 -20.07 -18.70 4.52
C GLN A 197 -20.78 -19.64 5.49
N LEU A 198 -20.06 -20.22 6.44
CA LEU A 198 -20.65 -21.09 7.48
C LEU A 198 -21.71 -20.36 8.32
N ILE A 199 -21.46 -19.12 8.69
CA ILE A 199 -22.42 -18.28 9.43
C ILE A 199 -23.68 -18.04 8.55
N ALA A 200 -23.50 -17.70 7.28
CA ALA A 200 -24.61 -17.46 6.36
C ALA A 200 -25.47 -18.72 6.15
N GLU A 201 -24.86 -19.89 5.99
CA GLU A 201 -25.57 -21.16 5.86
C GLU A 201 -26.31 -21.54 7.17
N ALA A 202 -25.66 -21.37 8.33
CA ALA A 202 -26.31 -21.61 9.61
C ALA A 202 -27.55 -20.70 9.80
N TYR A 203 -27.42 -19.40 9.45
CA TYR A 203 -28.55 -18.47 9.50
C TYR A 203 -29.70 -18.91 8.58
N ASP A 204 -29.42 -19.37 7.37
CA ASP A 204 -30.44 -19.82 6.42
C ASP A 204 -31.19 -21.08 6.89
N LEU A 205 -30.48 -21.96 7.62
CA LEU A 205 -31.09 -23.18 8.20
C LEU A 205 -32.00 -22.92 9.40
N ILE A 206 -31.76 -21.86 10.16
CA ILE A 206 -32.54 -21.57 11.38
C ILE A 206 -33.62 -20.50 11.20
N ARG A 207 -33.64 -19.86 10.06
CA ARG A 207 -34.65 -18.89 9.63
C ARG A 207 -35.95 -19.58 9.18
#